data_38352dd550f1a8c8946d9c16f9a7dc0d
#
_entry.id   38352dd550f1a8c8946d9c16f9a7dc0d
#
_cell.length_a   1.000
_cell.length_b   1.000
_cell.length_c   1.000
_cell.angle_alpha   90.00
_cell.angle_beta   90.00
_cell.angle_gamma   90.00
#
_symmetry.space_group_name_H-M   'P 1'
#
loop_
_entity.id
_entity.type
_entity.pdbx_description
1 polymer ?
#
loop_
_entity_poly.entity_id
_entity_poly.type
_entity_poly.pdbx_seq_one_letter_code
_entity_poly.pdbx_strand_id
1 'polypeptide(L)'
;KHTNIVSKKFGSWLFLSEIFLPISLENDNPSIDNCGSCNDCITICPTNALYKDSKIDARKCISYLTIEYKGPIPISLREKIGNKVYGCDDCLSICPWNKFSEPTRQKDFLALEKEKELKFFLNFDENFFKKYFFQSPILRIGWVSFIRNVLIASGNSQIKSLSSSIKKYLTHR
;
A
#
# COMPACT_ATOMS: atom_id res chain seq x y z
N LYS A 1 10.70 11.51 7.31
CA LYS A 1 9.50 12.37 7.09
C LYS A 1 8.29 11.58 6.60
N HIS A 2 8.48 10.41 5.97
CA HIS A 2 7.36 9.54 5.56
C HIS A 2 6.75 8.71 6.71
N THR A 3 7.13 8.97 7.94
CA THR A 3 6.62 8.33 9.18
C THR A 3 6.91 6.83 9.36
N ASN A 4 7.52 6.17 8.38
CA ASN A 4 7.95 4.78 8.50
C ASN A 4 9.37 4.70 9.10
N ILE A 5 9.70 3.54 9.69
CA ILE A 5 11.05 3.29 10.20
C ILE A 5 12.03 3.15 9.04
N VAL A 6 13.20 3.74 9.21
CA VAL A 6 14.31 3.67 8.26
C VAL A 6 15.56 3.21 8.98
N SER A 7 16.13 2.12 8.54
CA SER A 7 17.43 1.64 9.00
C SER A 7 18.55 2.28 8.17
N LYS A 8 19.62 2.71 8.85
CA LYS A 8 20.86 3.14 8.17
C LYS A 8 21.51 2.01 7.38
N LYS A 9 21.28 0.76 7.77
CA LYS A 9 21.91 -0.43 7.18
C LYS A 9 21.04 -1.08 6.10
N PHE A 10 19.70 -1.08 6.28
CA PHE A 10 18.79 -1.89 5.46
C PHE A 10 17.74 -1.06 4.70
N GLY A 11 17.74 0.27 4.84
CA GLY A 11 16.71 1.12 4.22
C GLY A 11 15.36 1.04 4.93
N SER A 12 14.27 1.20 4.20
CA SER A 12 12.91 1.26 4.73
C SER A 12 12.05 0.01 4.44
N TRP A 13 12.57 -0.96 3.69
CA TRP A 13 11.88 -2.21 3.38
C TRP A 13 12.07 -3.23 4.51
N LEU A 14 11.42 -2.95 5.66
CA LEU A 14 11.58 -3.74 6.88
C LEU A 14 10.22 -4.17 7.40
N PHE A 15 10.12 -5.43 7.83
CA PHE A 15 9.06 -5.89 8.72
C PHE A 15 9.53 -5.77 10.17
N LEU A 16 8.64 -5.27 11.02
CA LEU A 16 8.89 -5.14 12.45
C LEU A 16 8.21 -6.29 13.19
N SER A 17 8.88 -6.79 14.23
CA SER A 17 8.33 -7.77 15.14
C SER A 17 8.76 -7.46 16.57
N GLU A 18 8.02 -7.98 17.53
CA GLU A 18 8.30 -7.84 18.95
C GLU A 18 8.52 -9.22 19.57
N ILE A 19 9.47 -9.31 20.49
CA ILE A 19 9.76 -10.52 21.25
C ILE A 19 9.56 -10.20 22.72
N PHE A 20 8.60 -10.88 23.36
CA PHE A 20 8.37 -10.76 24.79
C PHE A 20 9.34 -11.68 25.55
N LEU A 21 10.13 -11.09 26.44
CA LEU A 21 11.15 -11.81 27.22
C LEU A 21 10.85 -11.65 28.71
N PRO A 22 11.06 -12.71 29.54
CA PRO A 22 10.89 -12.65 31.00
C PRO A 22 12.14 -12.07 31.71
N ILE A 23 12.94 -11.27 31.01
CA ILE A 23 14.16 -10.64 31.53
C ILE A 23 14.13 -9.13 31.27
N SER A 24 14.79 -8.38 32.11
CA SER A 24 15.02 -6.95 31.90
C SER A 24 16.21 -6.75 30.96
N LEU A 25 16.03 -5.90 29.94
CA LEU A 25 17.09 -5.46 29.04
C LEU A 25 17.31 -3.97 29.20
N GLU A 26 18.54 -3.51 29.04
CA GLU A 26 18.85 -2.09 28.95
C GLU A 26 18.27 -1.52 27.65
N ASN A 27 17.77 -0.28 27.72
CA ASN A 27 17.24 0.40 26.55
C ASN A 27 18.39 0.87 25.66
N ASP A 28 18.18 0.72 24.34
CA ASP A 28 19.09 1.36 23.35
C ASP A 28 18.99 2.88 23.41
N ASN A 29 20.08 3.54 23.03
CA ASN A 29 20.08 4.98 22.87
C ASN A 29 19.22 5.41 21.67
N PRO A 30 18.44 6.51 21.78
CA PRO A 30 17.67 7.02 20.64
C PRO A 30 18.56 7.32 19.43
N SER A 31 18.11 6.95 18.26
CA SER A 31 18.77 7.31 17.01
C SER A 31 18.51 8.77 16.66
N ILE A 32 19.51 9.45 16.08
CA ILE A 32 19.35 10.80 15.55
C ILE A 32 18.53 10.78 14.24
N ASP A 33 17.82 11.88 13.96
CA ASP A 33 17.13 12.06 12.67
C ASP A 33 18.17 12.28 11.55
N ASN A 34 18.12 11.42 10.54
CA ASN A 34 19.00 11.47 9.37
C ASN A 34 18.27 11.89 8.08
N CYS A 35 17.02 12.37 8.16
CA CYS A 35 16.29 12.89 6.99
C CYS A 35 16.87 14.19 6.44
N GLY A 36 17.44 15.03 7.32
CA GLY A 36 18.03 16.32 6.94
C GLY A 36 17.05 17.20 6.14
N SER A 37 17.53 17.82 5.08
CA SER A 37 16.73 18.68 4.19
C SER A 37 15.91 17.91 3.14
N CYS A 38 16.11 16.61 2.96
CA CYS A 38 15.38 15.80 1.98
C CYS A 38 13.86 15.86 2.18
N ASN A 39 13.10 16.03 1.08
CA ASN A 39 11.64 16.09 1.05
C ASN A 39 11.02 15.18 -0.02
N ASP A 40 11.78 14.25 -0.60
CA ASP A 40 11.36 13.46 -1.76
C ASP A 40 10.07 12.69 -1.51
N CYS A 41 9.92 12.07 -0.33
CA CYS A 41 8.72 11.35 0.07
C CYS A 41 7.47 12.26 0.17
N ILE A 42 7.64 13.53 0.53
CA ILE A 42 6.54 14.50 0.59
C ILE A 42 6.14 14.89 -0.83
N THR A 43 7.12 15.16 -1.68
CA THR A 43 6.91 15.60 -3.07
C THR A 43 6.26 14.53 -3.92
N ILE A 44 6.66 13.27 -3.75
CA ILE A 44 6.12 12.15 -4.55
C ILE A 44 4.69 11.76 -4.16
N CYS A 45 4.22 12.13 -2.98
CA CYS A 45 2.90 11.70 -2.49
C CYS A 45 1.76 12.29 -3.33
N PRO A 46 1.00 11.47 -4.10
CA PRO A 46 0.02 11.99 -5.07
C PRO A 46 -1.14 12.73 -4.39
N THR A 47 -1.42 12.40 -3.14
CA THR A 47 -2.54 12.95 -2.36
C THR A 47 -2.11 14.03 -1.36
N ASN A 48 -0.82 14.36 -1.31
CA ASN A 48 -0.26 15.27 -0.31
C ASN A 48 -0.65 14.88 1.13
N ALA A 49 -0.52 13.59 1.43
CA ALA A 49 -0.83 13.06 2.77
C ALA A 49 0.28 13.33 3.79
N LEU A 50 1.52 13.60 3.35
CA LEU A 50 2.69 13.78 4.18
C LEU A 50 3.02 15.27 4.39
N TYR A 51 3.45 15.61 5.59
CA TYR A 51 3.85 16.96 6.00
C TYR A 51 5.32 17.01 6.45
N LYS A 52 5.94 18.20 6.38
CA LYS A 52 7.37 18.40 6.67
C LYS A 52 7.78 18.04 8.11
N ASP A 53 6.87 18.14 9.05
CA ASP A 53 7.09 17.85 10.47
C ASP A 53 6.86 16.37 10.84
N SER A 54 7.07 15.48 9.90
CA SER A 54 6.92 14.03 10.07
C SER A 54 5.52 13.60 10.51
N LYS A 55 4.51 14.29 10.00
CA LYS A 55 3.09 14.00 10.20
C LYS A 55 2.45 13.45 8.93
N ILE A 56 1.41 12.65 9.11
CA ILE A 56 0.60 12.11 8.03
C ILE A 56 -0.89 12.35 8.29
N ASP A 57 -1.61 12.82 7.27
CA ASP A 57 -3.07 12.73 7.25
C ASP A 57 -3.49 11.39 6.65
N ALA A 58 -3.77 10.42 7.51
CA ALA A 58 -4.17 9.07 7.09
C ALA A 58 -5.39 9.07 6.17
N ARG A 59 -6.32 10.03 6.32
CA ARG A 59 -7.53 10.17 5.48
C ARG A 59 -7.21 10.44 4.01
N LYS A 60 -6.01 10.88 3.71
CA LYS A 60 -5.49 11.12 2.37
C LYS A 60 -4.53 10.02 1.90
N CYS A 61 -3.96 9.23 2.83
CA CYS A 61 -2.97 8.20 2.50
C CYS A 61 -3.60 7.10 1.66
N ILE A 62 -3.06 6.84 0.46
CA ILE A 62 -3.56 5.80 -0.44
C ILE A 62 -3.49 4.43 0.21
N SER A 63 -2.44 4.13 0.95
CA SER A 63 -2.32 2.87 1.69
C SER A 63 -3.49 2.69 2.67
N TYR A 64 -3.78 3.70 3.49
CA TYR A 64 -4.94 3.67 4.39
C TYR A 64 -6.26 3.53 3.62
N LEU A 65 -6.47 4.31 2.56
CA LEU A 65 -7.72 4.30 1.80
C LEU A 65 -7.99 2.95 1.12
N THR A 66 -6.95 2.28 0.64
CA THR A 66 -7.09 1.01 -0.08
C THR A 66 -7.13 -0.21 0.83
N ILE A 67 -6.59 -0.12 2.05
CA ILE A 67 -6.47 -1.24 2.98
C ILE A 67 -7.46 -1.13 4.14
N GLU A 68 -7.44 -0.02 4.86
CA GLU A 68 -8.16 0.11 6.13
C GLU A 68 -9.55 0.74 5.98
N TYR A 69 -9.68 1.71 5.08
CA TYR A 69 -10.93 2.46 4.93
C TYR A 69 -12.03 1.64 4.27
N LYS A 70 -13.18 1.50 4.91
CA LYS A 70 -14.31 0.66 4.46
C LYS A 70 -15.40 1.41 3.71
N GLY A 71 -15.40 2.74 3.73
CA GLY A 71 -16.37 3.57 3.05
C GLY A 71 -16.09 3.85 1.57
N PRO A 72 -16.94 4.63 0.89
CA PRO A 72 -16.68 5.11 -0.46
C PRO A 72 -15.52 6.12 -0.46
N ILE A 73 -14.50 5.87 -1.26
CA ILE A 73 -13.36 6.79 -1.38
C ILE A 73 -13.85 8.11 -2.02
N PRO A 74 -13.51 9.27 -1.44
CA PRO A 74 -13.88 10.58 -1.98
C PRO A 74 -13.48 10.74 -3.45
N ILE A 75 -14.37 11.30 -4.27
CA ILE A 75 -14.14 11.46 -5.72
C ILE A 75 -12.85 12.21 -6.01
N SER A 76 -12.55 13.26 -5.23
CA SER A 76 -11.35 14.08 -5.39
C SER A 76 -10.02 13.33 -5.17
N LEU A 77 -10.06 12.13 -4.56
CA LEU A 77 -8.88 11.29 -4.32
C LEU A 77 -8.76 10.13 -5.32
N ARG A 78 -9.86 9.77 -6.02
CA ARG A 78 -9.88 8.56 -6.87
C ARG A 78 -8.87 8.62 -8.01
N GLU A 79 -8.77 9.74 -8.70
CA GLU A 79 -7.80 9.94 -9.79
C GLU A 79 -6.35 9.82 -9.26
N LYS A 80 -6.09 10.39 -8.08
CA LYS A 80 -4.77 10.39 -7.43
C LYS A 80 -4.31 9.01 -6.97
N ILE A 81 -5.22 8.06 -6.79
CA ILE A 81 -4.89 6.66 -6.45
C ILE A 81 -4.19 5.97 -7.63
N GLY A 82 -4.48 6.41 -8.87
CA GLY A 82 -3.93 5.79 -10.06
C GLY A 82 -4.40 4.34 -10.21
N ASN A 83 -3.45 3.43 -10.47
CA ASN A 83 -3.71 1.99 -10.64
C ASN A 83 -3.52 1.15 -9.37
N LYS A 84 -3.38 1.79 -8.20
CA LYS A 84 -3.12 1.11 -6.93
C LYS A 84 -4.39 0.42 -6.42
N VAL A 85 -4.37 -0.90 -6.32
CA VAL A 85 -5.47 -1.72 -5.82
C VAL A 85 -5.33 -2.04 -4.34
N TYR A 86 -4.11 -2.25 -3.87
CA TYR A 86 -3.78 -2.58 -2.49
C TYR A 86 -2.47 -1.93 -2.08
N GLY A 87 -2.52 -1.01 -1.11
CA GLY A 87 -1.34 -0.31 -0.62
C GLY A 87 -0.80 0.79 -1.53
N CYS A 88 0.24 1.45 -1.05
CA CYS A 88 0.99 2.47 -1.76
C CYS A 88 2.35 2.63 -1.09
N ASP A 89 3.41 2.43 -1.83
CA ASP A 89 4.79 2.49 -1.33
C ASP A 89 5.61 3.63 -1.97
N ASP A 90 4.96 4.60 -2.63
CA ASP A 90 5.66 5.68 -3.34
C ASP A 90 6.65 6.41 -2.43
N CYS A 91 6.24 6.72 -1.20
CA CYS A 91 7.08 7.40 -0.23
C CYS A 91 8.25 6.55 0.31
N LEU A 92 8.07 5.23 0.37
CA LEU A 92 9.13 4.30 0.72
C LEU A 92 10.11 4.14 -0.44
N SER A 93 9.58 3.90 -1.64
CA SER A 93 10.38 3.64 -2.85
C SER A 93 11.35 4.76 -3.19
N ILE A 94 10.91 6.03 -3.02
CA ILE A 94 11.74 7.20 -3.34
C ILE A 94 12.80 7.49 -2.27
N CYS A 95 12.72 6.88 -1.09
CA CYS A 95 13.60 7.22 0.02
C CYS A 95 15.07 6.90 -0.32
N PRO A 96 16.01 7.89 -0.25
CA PRO A 96 17.42 7.68 -0.59
C PRO A 96 18.11 6.61 0.26
N TRP A 97 17.59 6.32 1.46
CA TRP A 97 18.13 5.29 2.33
C TRP A 97 17.95 3.87 1.78
N ASN A 98 17.02 3.66 0.83
CA ASN A 98 16.83 2.36 0.19
C ASN A 98 18.00 1.91 -0.69
N LYS A 99 18.95 2.78 -0.99
CA LYS A 99 20.20 2.38 -1.64
C LYS A 99 21.00 1.33 -0.85
N PHE A 100 20.70 1.19 0.44
CA PHE A 100 21.31 0.21 1.33
C PHE A 100 20.42 -1.03 1.55
N SER A 101 19.25 -1.10 0.93
CA SER A 101 18.38 -2.26 1.05
C SER A 101 18.96 -3.45 0.30
N GLU A 102 18.81 -4.63 0.91
CA GLU A 102 19.22 -5.88 0.30
C GLU A 102 17.98 -6.75 0.02
N PRO A 103 17.99 -7.53 -1.08
CA PRO A 103 16.92 -8.50 -1.33
C PRO A 103 16.83 -9.50 -0.17
N THR A 104 15.59 -9.86 0.16
CA THR A 104 15.37 -10.89 1.18
C THR A 104 15.91 -12.25 0.74
N ARG A 105 16.52 -12.98 1.67
CA ARG A 105 16.90 -14.40 1.48
C ARG A 105 15.78 -15.35 1.94
N GLN A 106 14.76 -14.82 2.59
CA GLN A 106 13.64 -15.58 3.11
C GLN A 106 12.63 -15.84 1.99
N LYS A 107 12.47 -17.11 1.61
CA LYS A 107 11.61 -17.52 0.49
C LYS A 107 10.14 -17.14 0.68
N ASP A 108 9.67 -17.10 1.91
CA ASP A 108 8.27 -16.78 2.25
C ASP A 108 7.90 -15.32 1.94
N PHE A 109 8.89 -14.44 1.76
CA PHE A 109 8.69 -13.03 1.37
C PHE A 109 8.88 -12.78 -0.13
N LEU A 110 9.14 -13.81 -0.91
CA LEU A 110 9.21 -13.66 -2.37
C LEU A 110 7.80 -13.54 -2.94
N ALA A 111 7.64 -12.67 -3.93
CA ALA A 111 6.38 -12.57 -4.65
C ALA A 111 6.06 -13.90 -5.33
N LEU A 112 4.91 -14.47 -5.00
CA LEU A 112 4.47 -15.77 -5.53
C LEU A 112 3.89 -15.66 -6.95
N GLU A 113 3.43 -14.47 -7.35
CA GLU A 113 2.70 -14.28 -8.59
C GLU A 113 3.21 -13.08 -9.41
N LYS A 114 3.10 -13.24 -10.74
CA LYS A 114 3.31 -12.16 -11.69
C LYS A 114 2.16 -11.17 -11.62
N GLU A 115 2.41 -9.94 -12.04
CA GLU A 115 1.40 -8.92 -12.23
C GLU A 115 0.23 -9.45 -13.06
N LYS A 116 -0.99 -9.10 -12.65
CA LYS A 116 -2.22 -9.44 -13.34
C LYS A 116 -2.89 -8.18 -13.89
N GLU A 117 -3.51 -8.31 -15.05
CA GLU A 117 -4.30 -7.23 -15.61
C GLU A 117 -5.57 -6.94 -14.78
N LEU A 118 -6.03 -5.69 -14.79
CA LEU A 118 -7.27 -5.29 -14.09
C LEU A 118 -8.49 -6.10 -14.54
N LYS A 119 -8.54 -6.49 -15.83
CA LYS A 119 -9.60 -7.34 -16.37
C LYS A 119 -9.72 -8.68 -15.66
N PHE A 120 -8.59 -9.27 -15.25
CA PHE A 120 -8.58 -10.51 -14.49
C PHE A 120 -9.33 -10.34 -13.17
N PHE A 121 -9.02 -9.29 -12.40
CA PHE A 121 -9.67 -9.03 -11.11
C PHE A 121 -11.14 -8.61 -11.24
N LEU A 122 -11.51 -7.92 -12.34
CA LEU A 122 -12.91 -7.58 -12.61
C LEU A 122 -13.80 -8.80 -12.84
N ASN A 123 -13.24 -9.96 -13.16
CA ASN A 123 -13.98 -11.21 -13.35
C ASN A 123 -14.14 -12.04 -12.06
N PHE A 124 -13.60 -11.59 -10.94
CA PHE A 124 -13.80 -12.27 -9.66
C PHE A 124 -15.24 -12.13 -9.17
N ASP A 125 -15.66 -13.14 -8.43
CA ASP A 125 -16.70 -13.07 -7.43
C ASP A 125 -16.09 -13.18 -6.03
N GLU A 126 -16.91 -13.08 -4.99
CA GLU A 126 -16.43 -13.14 -3.61
C GLU A 126 -15.79 -14.48 -3.25
N ASN A 127 -16.32 -15.59 -3.76
CA ASN A 127 -15.79 -16.93 -3.48
C ASN A 127 -14.41 -17.13 -4.13
N PHE A 128 -14.29 -16.68 -5.38
CA PHE A 128 -13.01 -16.74 -6.08
C PHE A 128 -11.97 -15.81 -5.45
N PHE A 129 -12.38 -14.62 -5.01
CA PHE A 129 -11.52 -13.70 -4.24
C PHE A 129 -10.96 -14.38 -2.99
N LYS A 130 -11.82 -15.02 -2.18
CA LYS A 130 -11.39 -15.71 -0.95
C LYS A 130 -10.42 -16.87 -1.24
N LYS A 131 -10.68 -17.62 -2.30
CA LYS A 131 -9.82 -18.73 -2.72
C LYS A 131 -8.48 -18.25 -3.26
N TYR A 132 -8.50 -17.23 -4.12
CA TYR A 132 -7.31 -16.71 -4.80
C TYR A 132 -6.33 -16.03 -3.85
N PHE A 133 -6.86 -15.26 -2.89
CA PHE A 133 -6.07 -14.56 -1.89
C PHE A 133 -5.95 -15.31 -0.56
N PHE A 134 -6.23 -16.61 -0.55
CA PHE A 134 -6.00 -17.44 0.62
C PHE A 134 -4.53 -17.34 1.06
N GLN A 135 -4.29 -17.09 2.37
CA GLN A 135 -2.97 -16.81 2.96
C GLN A 135 -2.27 -15.52 2.47
N SER A 136 -2.95 -14.67 1.71
CA SER A 136 -2.44 -13.36 1.34
C SER A 136 -2.97 -12.27 2.28
N PRO A 137 -2.17 -11.24 2.62
CA PRO A 137 -2.65 -10.09 3.40
C PRO A 137 -3.79 -9.33 2.68
N ILE A 138 -3.97 -9.49 1.38
CA ILE A 138 -5.06 -8.89 0.61
C ILE A 138 -6.43 -9.43 1.06
N LEU A 139 -6.49 -10.69 1.53
CA LEU A 139 -7.75 -11.29 1.98
C LEU A 139 -8.43 -10.47 3.09
N ARG A 140 -7.66 -9.84 3.98
CA ARG A 140 -8.19 -9.11 5.14
C ARG A 140 -8.99 -7.84 4.80
N ILE A 141 -8.80 -7.26 3.60
CA ILE A 141 -9.57 -6.07 3.22
C ILE A 141 -11.02 -6.41 2.86
N GLY A 142 -11.29 -7.66 2.50
CA GLY A 142 -12.60 -8.16 2.08
C GLY A 142 -12.94 -7.81 0.64
N TRP A 143 -13.90 -8.57 0.09
CA TRP A 143 -14.33 -8.47 -1.30
C TRP A 143 -14.79 -7.06 -1.70
N VAL A 144 -15.64 -6.44 -0.88
CA VAL A 144 -16.23 -5.12 -1.20
C VAL A 144 -15.15 -4.04 -1.33
N SER A 145 -14.18 -4.00 -0.43
CA SER A 145 -13.07 -3.03 -0.51
C SER A 145 -12.14 -3.34 -1.68
N PHE A 146 -11.88 -4.62 -1.94
CA PHE A 146 -11.05 -5.04 -3.06
C PHE A 146 -11.65 -4.60 -4.39
N ILE A 147 -12.92 -4.95 -4.66
CA ILE A 147 -13.55 -4.61 -5.94
C ILE A 147 -13.75 -3.10 -6.10
N ARG A 148 -14.04 -2.37 -5.00
CA ARG A 148 -14.06 -0.89 -5.01
C ARG A 148 -12.73 -0.34 -5.54
N ASN A 149 -11.60 -0.84 -5.05
CA ASN A 149 -10.26 -0.40 -5.45
C ASN A 149 -9.97 -0.78 -6.92
N VAL A 150 -10.32 -2.01 -7.33
CA VAL A 150 -10.18 -2.46 -8.73
C VAL A 150 -11.00 -1.57 -9.68
N LEU A 151 -12.23 -1.20 -9.30
CA LEU A 151 -13.09 -0.31 -10.10
C LEU A 151 -12.48 1.08 -10.25
N ILE A 152 -11.92 1.66 -9.17
CA ILE A 152 -11.23 2.95 -9.21
C ILE A 152 -10.01 2.88 -10.14
N ALA A 153 -9.16 1.87 -9.99
CA ALA A 153 -7.99 1.66 -10.84
C ALA A 153 -8.40 1.47 -12.32
N SER A 154 -9.50 0.73 -12.56
CA SER A 154 -10.02 0.52 -13.92
C SER A 154 -10.53 1.80 -14.56
N GLY A 155 -11.20 2.67 -13.79
CA GLY A 155 -11.61 4.00 -14.26
C GLY A 155 -10.42 4.88 -14.60
N ASN A 156 -9.38 4.86 -13.77
CA ASN A 156 -8.16 5.65 -13.98
C ASN A 156 -7.34 5.16 -15.18
N SER A 157 -7.41 3.87 -15.53
CA SER A 157 -6.65 3.29 -16.64
C SER A 157 -7.06 3.79 -18.03
N GLN A 158 -8.28 4.35 -18.17
CA GLN A 158 -8.89 4.79 -19.43
C GLN A 158 -8.97 3.69 -20.50
N ILE A 159 -8.82 2.41 -20.15
CA ILE A 159 -8.88 1.27 -21.07
C ILE A 159 -10.35 0.99 -21.42
N LYS A 160 -10.77 1.39 -22.62
CA LYS A 160 -12.16 1.28 -23.11
C LYS A 160 -12.70 -0.17 -23.08
N SER A 161 -11.86 -1.17 -23.32
CA SER A 161 -12.26 -2.57 -23.31
C SER A 161 -12.71 -3.10 -21.93
N LEU A 162 -12.40 -2.38 -20.81
CA LEU A 162 -12.86 -2.72 -19.49
C LEU A 162 -14.31 -2.32 -19.22
N SER A 163 -14.90 -1.45 -20.06
CA SER A 163 -16.24 -0.88 -19.84
C SER A 163 -17.33 -1.97 -19.67
N SER A 164 -17.29 -3.03 -20.45
CA SER A 164 -18.25 -4.15 -20.33
C SER A 164 -18.15 -4.86 -18.99
N SER A 165 -16.92 -5.12 -18.53
CA SER A 165 -16.67 -5.76 -17.24
C SER A 165 -17.03 -4.86 -16.04
N ILE A 166 -16.92 -3.53 -16.17
CA ILE A 166 -17.28 -2.57 -15.14
C ILE A 166 -18.81 -2.43 -15.03
N LYS A 167 -19.54 -2.45 -16.14
CA LYS A 167 -21.01 -2.25 -16.17
C LYS A 167 -21.77 -3.22 -15.29
N LYS A 168 -21.30 -4.46 -15.11
CA LYS A 168 -21.94 -5.44 -14.22
C LYS A 168 -22.03 -4.98 -12.75
N TYR A 169 -21.17 -4.04 -12.34
CA TYR A 169 -21.17 -3.51 -10.98
C TYR A 169 -22.10 -2.31 -10.77
N LEU A 170 -22.74 -1.77 -11.83
CA LEU A 170 -23.72 -0.69 -11.69
C LEU A 170 -25.00 -1.15 -10.96
N THR A 171 -25.33 -2.43 -11.06
CA THR A 171 -26.51 -3.05 -10.42
C THR A 171 -26.15 -3.86 -9.18
N HIS A 172 -24.88 -3.93 -8.82
CA HIS A 172 -24.41 -4.66 -7.65
C HIS A 172 -24.75 -3.86 -6.38
N ARG A 173 -25.58 -4.45 -5.51
CA ARG A 173 -25.95 -3.89 -4.18
C ARG A 173 -25.10 -4.49 -3.09
#